data_97e6d34eebdb19a5f623703dc2bdfb15
#
_entry.id   97e6d34eebdb19a5f623703dc2bdfb15
#
_cell.length_a   1.000
_cell.length_b   1.000
_cell.length_c   1.000
_cell.angle_alpha   90.00
_cell.angle_beta   90.00
_cell.angle_gamma   90.00
#
_symmetry.space_group_name_H-M   'P 1'
#
loop_
_entity.id
_entity.type
_entity.pdbx_description
1 polymer ?
#
loop_
_entity_poly.entity_id
_entity_poly.type
_entity_poly.pdbx_seq_one_letter_code
_entity_poly.pdbx_strand_id
1 'polypeptide(L)'
;MKNILKNKLVIISVVFALSFAQLNAANFVIGFMGQFGASAATTEKGKIFNDNFREFENSFSVQPGVFFSYYDTISSAVFLDIGYSKDRYELRHGESENRIVENFSLNNISIGLLPRINFGFLSLGIGGGIKIPISMIYSTEGQYRYSDKYKLDFGDVRDTLTEIYYPYLKASVDFLIKGKNRFMMTLGVYANYDFPFNLKNDGILDMAISRGNIASFDIGFQIGLYFISL
;
A
#
# COMPACT_ATOMS: atom_id res chain seq x y z
N MET A 1 13.25 -29.38 -6.63
CA MET A 1 12.56 -28.06 -6.67
C MET A 1 11.33 -28.04 -7.58
N LYS A 2 11.32 -28.53 -8.81
CA LYS A 2 10.15 -28.50 -9.73
C LYS A 2 8.85 -29.15 -9.15
N ASN A 3 8.94 -30.24 -8.39
CA ASN A 3 7.76 -30.92 -7.84
C ASN A 3 7.10 -30.17 -6.67
N ILE A 4 7.87 -29.44 -5.88
CA ILE A 4 7.34 -28.63 -4.76
C ILE A 4 6.55 -27.44 -5.29
N LEU A 5 7.01 -26.83 -6.37
CA LEU A 5 6.30 -25.71 -7.02
C LEU A 5 4.97 -26.18 -7.65
N LYS A 6 4.97 -27.35 -8.32
CA LYS A 6 3.73 -27.95 -8.86
C LYS A 6 2.70 -28.22 -7.78
N ASN A 7 3.10 -28.81 -6.66
CA ASN A 7 2.17 -29.13 -5.58
C ASN A 7 1.59 -27.86 -4.92
N LYS A 8 2.38 -26.79 -4.78
CA LYS A 8 1.88 -25.49 -4.28
C LYS A 8 0.89 -24.84 -5.23
N LEU A 9 1.15 -24.92 -6.55
CA LEU A 9 0.24 -24.39 -7.57
C LEU A 9 -1.09 -25.16 -7.60
N VAL A 10 -1.05 -26.48 -7.44
CA VAL A 10 -2.25 -27.33 -7.36
C VAL A 10 -3.08 -26.99 -6.12
N ILE A 11 -2.43 -26.81 -4.95
CA ILE A 11 -3.14 -26.44 -3.71
C ILE A 11 -3.80 -25.06 -3.87
N ILE A 12 -3.10 -24.08 -4.42
CA ILE A 12 -3.66 -22.73 -4.68
C ILE A 12 -4.83 -22.83 -5.67
N SER A 13 -4.71 -23.63 -6.75
CA SER A 13 -5.78 -23.82 -7.72
C SER A 13 -6.99 -24.53 -7.13
N VAL A 14 -6.78 -25.52 -6.25
CA VAL A 14 -7.87 -26.23 -5.55
C VAL A 14 -8.57 -25.33 -4.55
N VAL A 15 -7.82 -24.53 -3.77
CA VAL A 15 -8.41 -23.53 -2.85
C VAL A 15 -9.20 -22.49 -3.65
N PHE A 16 -8.67 -22.03 -4.78
CA PHE A 16 -9.35 -21.08 -5.67
C PHE A 16 -10.61 -21.71 -6.28
N ALA A 17 -10.55 -22.95 -6.79
CA ALA A 17 -11.70 -23.67 -7.36
C ALA A 17 -12.79 -23.96 -6.33
N LEU A 18 -12.41 -24.33 -5.09
CA LEU A 18 -13.36 -24.54 -3.99
C LEU A 18 -14.06 -23.23 -3.59
N SER A 19 -13.39 -22.09 -3.72
CA SER A 19 -13.99 -20.77 -3.51
C SER A 19 -15.05 -20.44 -4.56
N PHE A 20 -14.89 -20.92 -5.80
CA PHE A 20 -15.87 -20.71 -6.88
C PHE A 20 -17.05 -21.72 -6.82
N ALA A 21 -16.90 -22.89 -6.23
CA ALA A 21 -17.97 -23.89 -6.18
C ALA A 21 -19.15 -23.48 -5.28
N GLN A 22 -19.03 -22.42 -4.47
CA GLN A 22 -20.10 -21.89 -3.61
C GLN A 22 -20.70 -20.58 -4.10
N LEU A 23 -20.69 -20.34 -5.41
CA LEU A 23 -21.23 -19.11 -6.05
C LEU A 23 -22.73 -18.83 -5.75
N ASN A 24 -23.48 -19.78 -5.24
CA ASN A 24 -24.90 -19.58 -4.87
C ASN A 24 -25.11 -18.72 -3.61
N ALA A 25 -24.06 -18.42 -2.85
CA ALA A 25 -24.08 -17.57 -1.65
C ALA A 25 -23.19 -16.33 -1.78
N ALA A 26 -22.80 -15.96 -3.00
CA ALA A 26 -21.96 -14.82 -3.24
C ALA A 26 -22.78 -13.53 -3.35
N ASN A 27 -22.45 -12.54 -2.53
CA ASN A 27 -23.05 -11.22 -2.59
C ASN A 27 -22.02 -10.22 -3.15
N PHE A 28 -22.45 -9.36 -4.04
CA PHE A 28 -21.61 -8.25 -4.47
C PHE A 28 -21.51 -7.21 -3.34
N VAL A 29 -20.33 -6.64 -3.15
CA VAL A 29 -20.07 -5.64 -2.13
C VAL A 29 -19.29 -4.49 -2.74
N ILE A 30 -19.61 -3.27 -2.33
CA ILE A 30 -18.81 -2.09 -2.62
C ILE A 30 -18.37 -1.47 -1.31
N GLY A 31 -17.09 -1.22 -1.16
CA GLY A 31 -16.48 -0.62 0.01
C GLY A 31 -15.75 0.66 -0.29
N PHE A 32 -15.60 1.48 0.75
CA PHE A 32 -14.76 2.67 0.79
C PHE A 32 -13.83 2.53 1.98
N MET A 33 -12.53 2.70 1.77
CA MET A 33 -11.51 2.55 2.80
C MET A 33 -10.68 3.82 2.90
N GLY A 34 -10.58 4.36 4.11
CA GLY A 34 -9.63 5.42 4.47
C GLY A 34 -8.52 4.84 5.35
N GLN A 35 -7.28 5.25 5.11
CA GLN A 35 -6.11 4.82 5.87
C GLN A 35 -5.29 6.03 6.30
N PHE A 36 -4.75 5.97 7.53
CA PHE A 36 -3.87 6.96 8.12
C PHE A 36 -2.75 6.23 8.84
N GLY A 37 -1.52 6.53 8.51
CA GLY A 37 -0.38 5.84 9.07
C GLY A 37 0.89 6.65 9.06
N ALA A 38 1.94 6.01 9.52
CA ALA A 38 3.30 6.50 9.45
C ALA A 38 4.13 5.55 8.60
N SER A 39 5.06 6.09 7.83
CA SER A 39 5.95 5.31 7.00
C SER A 39 7.40 5.40 7.44
N ALA A 40 8.16 4.37 7.10
CA ALA A 40 9.60 4.34 7.20
C ALA A 40 10.20 3.90 5.86
N ALA A 41 11.06 4.73 5.28
CA ALA A 41 11.77 4.39 4.07
C ALA A 41 13.11 3.71 4.38
N THR A 42 13.50 2.76 3.52
CA THR A 42 14.81 2.11 3.55
C THR A 42 15.50 2.25 2.21
N THR A 43 16.84 2.35 2.22
CA THR A 43 17.65 2.32 1.00
C THR A 43 18.51 1.06 0.96
N GLU A 44 19.07 0.70 -0.23
CA GLU A 44 19.94 -0.48 -0.40
C GLU A 44 21.10 -0.60 0.60
N LYS A 45 21.55 0.49 1.18
CA LYS A 45 22.65 0.48 2.17
C LYS A 45 22.21 0.03 3.56
N GLY A 46 20.98 -0.49 3.71
CA GLY A 46 20.50 -1.11 4.94
C GLY A 46 20.40 -0.17 6.15
N LYS A 47 20.55 1.12 5.96
CA LYS A 47 20.31 2.09 7.01
C LYS A 47 18.81 2.30 7.12
N ILE A 48 18.20 1.60 8.06
CA ILE A 48 16.86 1.98 8.55
C ILE A 48 17.07 3.36 9.20
N PHE A 49 16.46 4.38 8.59
CA PHE A 49 16.54 5.73 9.15
C PHE A 49 15.64 5.78 10.38
N ASN A 50 16.26 5.68 11.54
CA ASN A 50 15.60 5.57 12.85
C ASN A 50 14.72 6.78 13.24
N ASP A 51 14.74 7.88 12.48
CA ASP A 51 14.02 9.10 12.83
C ASP A 51 12.73 9.34 12.00
N ASN A 52 12.31 8.44 11.14
CA ASN A 52 11.41 8.72 10.02
C ASN A 52 9.93 8.39 10.23
N PHE A 53 9.50 7.96 11.39
CA PHE A 53 8.07 7.85 11.72
C PHE A 53 7.35 9.21 11.89
N ARG A 54 7.92 10.29 11.35
CA ARG A 54 7.35 11.64 11.50
C ARG A 54 6.40 12.06 10.40
N GLU A 55 6.42 11.37 9.27
CA GLU A 55 5.56 11.74 8.14
C GLU A 55 4.28 10.89 8.15
N PHE A 56 3.15 11.59 8.26
CA PHE A 56 1.85 10.94 8.16
C PHE A 56 1.49 10.70 6.70
N GLU A 57 1.12 9.47 6.42
CA GLU A 57 0.57 9.04 5.15
C GLU A 57 -0.94 8.94 5.22
N ASN A 58 -1.58 9.17 4.10
CA ASN A 58 -2.99 8.94 3.95
C ASN A 58 -3.30 8.28 2.62
N SER A 59 -4.26 7.37 2.63
CA SER A 59 -4.81 6.80 1.41
C SER A 59 -6.33 6.69 1.50
N PHE A 60 -6.93 6.66 0.33
CA PHE A 60 -8.34 6.38 0.16
C PHE A 60 -8.52 5.40 -0.99
N SER A 61 -9.37 4.39 -0.80
CA SER A 61 -9.68 3.45 -1.86
C SER A 61 -11.15 3.10 -1.95
N VAL A 62 -11.56 2.70 -3.17
CA VAL A 62 -12.84 2.07 -3.46
C VAL A 62 -12.58 0.58 -3.64
N GLN A 63 -13.37 -0.24 -2.97
CA GLN A 63 -13.18 -1.68 -2.88
C GLN A 63 -14.42 -2.43 -3.37
N PRO A 64 -14.68 -2.49 -4.70
CA PRO A 64 -15.66 -3.43 -5.23
C PRO A 64 -15.17 -4.87 -5.00
N GLY A 65 -16.09 -5.77 -4.66
CA GLY A 65 -15.70 -7.13 -4.35
C GLY A 65 -16.86 -8.10 -4.26
N VAL A 66 -16.52 -9.31 -3.88
CA VAL A 66 -17.47 -10.41 -3.69
C VAL A 66 -17.31 -10.95 -2.27
N PHE A 67 -18.41 -11.12 -1.60
CA PHE A 67 -18.51 -11.62 -0.24
C PHE A 67 -19.15 -13.01 -0.25
N PHE A 68 -18.51 -13.97 0.40
CA PHE A 68 -18.95 -15.35 0.53
C PHE A 68 -19.26 -15.66 1.99
N SER A 69 -20.47 -16.10 2.30
CA SER A 69 -20.85 -16.53 3.63
C SER A 69 -20.83 -18.07 3.69
N TYR A 70 -20.04 -18.63 4.60
CA TYR A 70 -19.94 -20.09 4.79
C TYR A 70 -20.79 -20.58 5.96
N TYR A 71 -20.69 -19.85 7.08
CA TYR A 71 -21.42 -20.11 8.32
C TYR A 71 -21.76 -18.77 8.97
N ASP A 72 -22.60 -18.77 9.98
CA ASP A 72 -23.02 -17.54 10.68
C ASP A 72 -21.86 -16.69 11.19
N THR A 73 -20.73 -17.33 11.51
CA THR A 73 -19.56 -16.69 12.10
C THR A 73 -18.34 -16.61 11.17
N ILE A 74 -18.34 -17.37 10.07
CA ILE A 74 -17.20 -17.42 9.14
C ILE A 74 -17.64 -16.97 7.75
N SER A 75 -16.90 -16.04 7.18
CA SER A 75 -17.09 -15.58 5.80
C SER A 75 -15.76 -15.19 5.19
N SER A 76 -15.72 -15.12 3.87
CA SER A 76 -14.60 -14.54 3.16
C SER A 76 -15.05 -13.48 2.17
N ALA A 77 -14.14 -12.63 1.78
CA ALA A 77 -14.37 -11.65 0.74
C ALA A 77 -13.11 -11.50 -0.12
N VAL A 78 -13.29 -11.10 -1.37
CA VAL A 78 -12.20 -10.69 -2.24
C VAL A 78 -12.54 -9.33 -2.79
N PHE A 79 -11.68 -8.36 -2.53
CA PHE A 79 -11.83 -6.98 -2.99
C PHE A 79 -10.80 -6.66 -4.06
N LEU A 80 -11.24 -5.92 -5.08
CA LEU A 80 -10.37 -5.15 -5.94
C LEU A 80 -10.13 -3.79 -5.24
N ASP A 81 -8.90 -3.53 -4.80
CA ASP A 81 -8.52 -2.31 -4.06
C ASP A 81 -8.00 -1.27 -5.05
N ILE A 82 -8.83 -0.28 -5.40
CA ILE A 82 -8.47 0.82 -6.31
C ILE A 82 -8.40 2.09 -5.48
N GLY A 83 -7.21 2.65 -5.36
CA GLY A 83 -6.99 3.74 -4.43
C GLY A 83 -6.09 4.85 -4.93
N TYR A 84 -6.06 5.88 -4.12
CA TYR A 84 -5.09 6.98 -4.17
C TYR A 84 -4.34 6.99 -2.85
N SER A 85 -3.01 7.04 -2.91
CA SER A 85 -2.16 7.20 -1.73
C SER A 85 -1.23 8.40 -1.89
N LYS A 86 -0.90 8.99 -0.75
CA LYS A 86 0.14 10.00 -0.64
C LYS A 86 1.20 9.46 0.30
N ASP A 87 2.28 8.98 -0.29
CA ASP A 87 3.40 8.38 0.43
C ASP A 87 4.47 9.46 0.65
N ARG A 88 5.03 9.55 1.86
CA ARG A 88 6.00 10.56 2.22
C ARG A 88 7.23 9.90 2.81
N TYR A 89 8.40 10.32 2.34
CA TYR A 89 9.69 9.81 2.77
C TYR A 89 10.62 10.96 3.13
N GLU A 90 11.28 10.84 4.25
CA GLU A 90 12.34 11.74 4.67
C GLU A 90 13.65 10.95 4.75
N LEU A 91 14.63 11.33 3.96
CA LEU A 91 15.97 10.76 3.97
C LEU A 91 16.95 11.77 4.58
N ARG A 92 17.70 11.33 5.59
CA ARG A 92 18.65 12.17 6.32
C ARG A 92 20.06 11.65 6.15
N HIS A 93 20.97 12.51 5.75
CA HIS A 93 22.36 12.18 5.49
C HIS A 93 23.31 13.15 6.19
N GLY A 94 24.47 12.66 6.63
CA GLY A 94 25.52 13.44 7.29
C GLY A 94 25.40 13.47 8.81
N GLU A 95 26.48 13.93 9.43
CA GLU A 95 26.55 14.15 10.86
C GLU A 95 26.00 15.53 11.24
N SER A 96 25.71 15.76 12.51
CA SER A 96 24.86 16.83 13.06
C SER A 96 25.06 18.25 12.48
N GLU A 97 26.27 18.62 12.08
CA GLU A 97 26.55 19.97 11.57
C GLU A 97 26.40 20.11 10.06
N ASN A 98 26.50 19.01 9.29
CA ASN A 98 26.37 19.01 7.81
C ASN A 98 25.22 18.12 7.34
N ARG A 99 24.13 18.11 8.08
CA ARG A 99 22.97 17.26 7.79
C ARG A 99 22.21 17.79 6.60
N ILE A 100 22.01 16.92 5.59
CA ILE A 100 21.12 17.16 4.47
C ILE A 100 19.87 16.31 4.70
N VAL A 101 18.70 16.95 4.55
CA VAL A 101 17.39 16.30 4.64
C VAL A 101 16.73 16.37 3.28
N GLU A 102 16.40 15.24 2.73
CA GLU A 102 15.63 15.12 1.48
C GLU A 102 14.22 14.63 1.79
N ASN A 103 13.24 15.39 1.35
CA ASN A 103 11.84 15.06 1.51
C ASN A 103 11.22 14.72 0.17
N PHE A 104 10.60 13.54 0.10
CA PHE A 104 9.86 13.07 -1.05
C PHE A 104 8.39 12.90 -0.68
N SER A 105 7.51 13.40 -1.52
CA SER A 105 6.08 13.11 -1.41
C SER A 105 5.58 12.62 -2.75
N LEU A 106 5.22 11.34 -2.81
CA LEU A 106 4.69 10.66 -4.00
C LEU A 106 3.17 10.55 -3.88
N ASN A 107 2.48 11.01 -4.92
CA ASN A 107 1.06 10.74 -5.08
C ASN A 107 0.91 9.57 -6.05
N ASN A 108 0.21 8.53 -5.64
CA ASN A 108 0.08 7.29 -6.39
C ASN A 108 -1.37 6.91 -6.63
N ILE A 109 -1.62 6.26 -7.76
CA ILE A 109 -2.80 5.43 -7.96
C ILE A 109 -2.40 3.99 -7.65
N SER A 110 -3.17 3.30 -6.81
CA SER A 110 -2.96 1.89 -6.47
C SER A 110 -4.06 1.02 -7.04
N ILE A 111 -3.67 -0.16 -7.53
CA ILE A 111 -4.60 -1.20 -7.98
C ILE A 111 -4.10 -2.52 -7.41
N GLY A 112 -4.94 -3.22 -6.67
CA GLY A 112 -4.57 -4.47 -6.02
C GLY A 112 -5.74 -5.39 -5.73
N LEU A 113 -5.42 -6.57 -5.20
CA LEU A 113 -6.40 -7.53 -4.69
C LEU A 113 -6.20 -7.69 -3.20
N LEU A 114 -7.31 -7.69 -2.46
CA LEU A 114 -7.33 -7.81 -1.01
C LEU A 114 -8.31 -8.91 -0.58
N PRO A 115 -7.90 -10.18 -0.60
CA PRO A 115 -8.64 -11.25 0.04
C PRO A 115 -8.71 -11.05 1.56
N ARG A 116 -9.87 -11.35 2.13
CA ARG A 116 -10.16 -11.26 3.56
C ARG A 116 -10.87 -12.51 4.06
N ILE A 117 -10.57 -12.90 5.28
CA ILE A 117 -11.29 -13.93 6.03
C ILE A 117 -11.85 -13.27 7.28
N ASN A 118 -13.13 -13.48 7.53
CA ASN A 118 -13.84 -12.88 8.64
C ASN A 118 -14.26 -13.98 9.65
N PHE A 119 -14.00 -13.74 10.92
CA PHE A 119 -14.34 -14.60 12.05
C PHE A 119 -15.20 -13.80 13.03
N GLY A 120 -16.52 -13.87 12.88
CA GLY A 120 -17.44 -13.09 13.71
C GLY A 120 -17.23 -11.58 13.57
N PHE A 121 -16.58 -11.00 14.55
CA PHE A 121 -16.27 -9.58 14.62
C PHE A 121 -14.85 -9.22 14.13
N LEU A 122 -14.02 -10.20 13.83
CA LEU A 122 -12.64 -10.02 13.39
C LEU A 122 -12.52 -10.29 11.89
N SER A 123 -11.77 -9.45 11.17
CA SER A 123 -11.41 -9.63 9.76
C SER A 123 -9.90 -9.57 9.60
N LEU A 124 -9.36 -10.55 8.92
CA LEU A 124 -7.95 -10.61 8.54
C LEU A 124 -7.84 -10.47 7.03
N GLY A 125 -7.07 -9.50 6.58
CA GLY A 125 -6.80 -9.25 5.16
C GLY A 125 -5.32 -9.40 4.85
N ILE A 126 -5.01 -10.02 3.72
CA ILE A 126 -3.68 -10.03 3.13
C ILE A 126 -3.82 -9.86 1.62
N GLY A 127 -3.07 -8.96 1.04
CA GLY A 127 -3.20 -8.65 -0.37
C GLY A 127 -1.98 -7.95 -0.92
N GLY A 128 -2.13 -7.40 -2.10
CA GLY A 128 -1.08 -6.65 -2.76
C GLY A 128 -1.50 -6.22 -4.16
N GLY A 129 -0.64 -5.44 -4.78
CA GLY A 129 -0.91 -4.88 -6.09
C GLY A 129 0.25 -4.07 -6.60
N ILE A 130 -0.06 -3.06 -7.38
CA ILE A 130 0.88 -2.10 -7.94
C ILE A 130 0.47 -0.69 -7.55
N LYS A 131 1.45 0.17 -7.32
CA LYS A 131 1.31 1.62 -7.20
C LYS A 131 1.92 2.28 -8.44
N ILE A 132 1.22 3.26 -8.99
CA ILE A 132 1.63 4.04 -10.16
C ILE A 132 1.80 5.48 -9.69
N PRO A 133 3.02 6.01 -9.58
CA PRO A 133 3.27 7.39 -9.23
C PRO A 133 2.73 8.34 -10.31
N ILE A 134 1.91 9.30 -9.90
CA ILE A 134 1.31 10.29 -10.81
C ILE A 134 1.86 11.70 -10.62
N SER A 135 2.42 11.99 -9.46
CA SER A 135 3.19 13.21 -9.22
C SER A 135 4.13 13.06 -8.05
N MET A 136 5.20 13.84 -8.02
CA MET A 136 6.17 13.86 -6.95
C MET A 136 6.47 15.29 -6.52
N ILE A 137 6.64 15.49 -5.22
CA ILE A 137 7.20 16.73 -4.67
C ILE A 137 8.51 16.34 -4.00
N TYR A 138 9.57 16.98 -4.40
CA TYR A 138 10.90 16.80 -3.83
C TYR A 138 11.39 18.12 -3.24
N SER A 139 11.97 18.06 -2.05
CA SER A 139 12.65 19.20 -1.45
C SER A 139 13.90 18.77 -0.68
N THR A 140 14.92 19.61 -0.72
CA THR A 140 16.16 19.43 0.05
C THR A 140 16.32 20.54 1.06
N GLU A 141 16.69 20.19 2.27
CA GLU A 141 17.02 21.13 3.34
C GLU A 141 18.44 20.84 3.85
N GLY A 142 19.30 21.84 3.97
CA GLY A 142 20.66 21.70 4.48
C GLY A 142 21.30 23.04 4.79
N GLN A 143 22.35 23.05 5.61
CA GLN A 143 22.98 24.27 6.14
C GLN A 143 23.53 25.24 5.06
N TYR A 144 23.80 24.73 3.84
CA TYR A 144 24.37 25.50 2.73
C TYR A 144 23.55 25.46 1.44
N ARG A 145 22.38 24.81 1.44
CA ARG A 145 21.47 24.80 0.28
C ARG A 145 20.15 25.44 0.67
N TYR A 146 19.72 26.42 -0.13
CA TYR A 146 18.36 26.92 -0.08
C TYR A 146 17.40 25.76 -0.30
N SER A 147 16.27 25.79 0.41
CA SER A 147 15.19 24.82 0.25
C SER A 147 14.59 24.93 -1.15
N ASP A 148 15.14 24.18 -2.09
CA ASP A 148 14.58 24.05 -3.42
C ASP A 148 13.44 23.04 -3.37
N LYS A 149 12.25 23.46 -3.76
CA LYS A 149 11.06 22.62 -3.84
C LYS A 149 10.68 22.42 -5.30
N TYR A 150 10.80 21.19 -5.75
CA TYR A 150 10.43 20.78 -7.11
C TYR A 150 9.12 20.04 -7.09
N LYS A 151 8.22 20.41 -7.98
CA LYS A 151 6.97 19.68 -8.22
C LYS A 151 7.06 19.07 -9.60
N LEU A 152 7.04 17.74 -9.63
CA LEU A 152 7.11 16.93 -10.83
C LEU A 152 5.71 16.42 -11.17
N ASP A 153 5.28 16.59 -12.39
CA ASP A 153 4.04 16.00 -12.90
C ASP A 153 4.27 14.56 -13.39
N PHE A 154 3.25 13.94 -13.97
CA PHE A 154 3.34 12.55 -14.42
C PHE A 154 4.44 12.31 -15.47
N GLY A 155 4.65 13.25 -16.38
CA GLY A 155 5.71 13.17 -17.40
C GLY A 155 7.08 13.17 -16.75
N ASP A 156 7.32 14.15 -15.90
CA ASP A 156 8.59 14.33 -15.18
C ASP A 156 8.89 13.14 -14.25
N VAL A 157 7.87 12.62 -13.53
CA VAL A 157 8.00 11.44 -12.66
C VAL A 157 8.43 10.23 -13.47
N ARG A 158 7.81 10.00 -14.63
CA ARG A 158 8.17 8.91 -15.53
C ARG A 158 9.59 9.03 -16.06
N ASP A 159 10.06 10.24 -16.29
CA ASP A 159 11.43 10.50 -16.74
C ASP A 159 12.44 10.36 -15.59
N THR A 160 12.01 10.54 -14.34
CA THR A 160 12.84 10.43 -13.14
C THR A 160 12.92 9.00 -12.59
N LEU A 161 11.84 8.21 -12.71
CA LEU A 161 11.81 6.83 -12.23
C LEU A 161 12.26 5.84 -13.31
N THR A 162 12.96 4.79 -12.89
CA THR A 162 13.33 3.69 -13.80
C THR A 162 12.11 2.87 -14.21
N GLU A 163 11.14 2.73 -13.31
CA GLU A 163 9.94 1.92 -13.48
C GLU A 163 8.70 2.79 -13.30
N ILE A 164 7.70 2.56 -14.16
CA ILE A 164 6.44 3.33 -14.15
C ILE A 164 5.56 2.93 -12.96
N TYR A 165 5.77 1.76 -12.38
CA TYR A 165 5.02 1.22 -11.25
C TYR A 165 5.93 0.43 -10.32
N TYR A 166 5.52 0.29 -9.08
CA TYR A 166 6.17 -0.59 -8.12
C TYR A 166 5.13 -1.45 -7.37
N PRO A 167 5.49 -2.72 -7.07
CA PRO A 167 4.60 -3.61 -6.33
C PRO A 167 4.45 -3.17 -4.87
N TYR A 168 3.34 -3.60 -4.24
CA TYR A 168 3.17 -3.50 -2.80
C TYR A 168 2.51 -4.75 -2.23
N LEU A 169 2.76 -5.02 -0.94
CA LEU A 169 2.04 -5.99 -0.13
C LEU A 169 1.32 -5.27 1.00
N LYS A 170 0.14 -5.77 1.36
CA LYS A 170 -0.70 -5.20 2.41
C LYS A 170 -1.25 -6.31 3.29
N ALA A 171 -1.20 -6.10 4.60
CA ALA A 171 -1.87 -6.92 5.60
C ALA A 171 -2.75 -6.05 6.48
N SER A 172 -3.86 -6.58 6.96
CA SER A 172 -4.76 -5.84 7.86
C SER A 172 -5.44 -6.75 8.87
N VAL A 173 -5.76 -6.15 10.01
CA VAL A 173 -6.58 -6.73 11.07
C VAL A 173 -7.65 -5.71 11.43
N ASP A 174 -8.91 -6.08 11.21
CA ASP A 174 -10.04 -5.18 11.36
C ASP A 174 -11.10 -5.75 12.30
N PHE A 175 -11.73 -4.89 13.07
CA PHE A 175 -12.99 -5.18 13.76
C PHE A 175 -14.16 -4.91 12.81
N LEU A 176 -15.03 -5.91 12.66
CA LEU A 176 -16.23 -5.86 11.84
C LEU A 176 -17.43 -5.43 12.70
N ILE A 177 -18.04 -4.34 12.33
CA ILE A 177 -19.27 -3.83 12.94
C ILE A 177 -20.39 -4.00 11.91
N LYS A 178 -21.23 -5.01 12.11
CA LYS A 178 -22.37 -5.28 11.25
C LYS A 178 -23.52 -4.34 11.62
N GLY A 179 -23.87 -3.47 10.70
CA GLY A 179 -25.04 -2.59 10.83
C GLY A 179 -26.34 -3.26 10.38
N LYS A 180 -27.43 -2.55 10.57
CA LYS A 180 -28.73 -2.92 9.97
C LYS A 180 -28.67 -2.66 8.46
N ASN A 181 -29.51 -3.39 7.67
CA ASN A 181 -29.69 -3.13 6.23
C ASN A 181 -28.43 -3.27 5.37
N ARG A 182 -27.63 -4.35 5.58
CA ARG A 182 -26.49 -4.68 4.70
C ARG A 182 -25.34 -3.68 4.70
N PHE A 183 -25.30 -2.88 5.69
CA PHE A 183 -24.20 -1.99 5.97
C PHE A 183 -23.21 -2.68 6.90
N MET A 184 -21.93 -2.58 6.60
CA MET A 184 -20.85 -3.07 7.43
C MET A 184 -19.77 -2.00 7.53
N MET A 185 -19.27 -1.79 8.73
CA MET A 185 -18.15 -0.91 9.00
C MET A 185 -16.97 -1.72 9.50
N THR A 186 -15.77 -1.32 9.14
CA THR A 186 -14.54 -1.88 9.70
C THR A 186 -13.71 -0.79 10.34
N LEU A 187 -13.06 -1.14 11.45
CA LEU A 187 -12.08 -0.31 12.12
C LEU A 187 -10.89 -1.18 12.48
N GLY A 188 -9.70 -0.84 12.03
CA GLY A 188 -8.56 -1.71 12.24
C GLY A 188 -7.20 -1.06 12.03
N VAL A 189 -6.21 -1.93 11.95
CA VAL A 189 -4.82 -1.58 11.67
C VAL A 189 -4.36 -2.24 10.38
N TYR A 190 -3.44 -1.59 9.70
CA TYR A 190 -2.80 -2.14 8.51
C TYR A 190 -1.29 -2.03 8.60
N ALA A 191 -0.63 -2.90 7.86
CA ALA A 191 0.77 -2.80 7.53
C ALA A 191 0.92 -2.95 6.01
N ASN A 192 1.73 -2.11 5.41
CA ASN A 192 2.00 -2.09 3.98
C ASN A 192 3.51 -2.12 3.74
N TYR A 193 3.94 -2.83 2.71
CA TYR A 193 5.32 -2.85 2.26
C TYR A 193 5.38 -2.54 0.77
N ASP A 194 6.02 -1.43 0.43
CA ASP A 194 6.28 -1.03 -0.93
C ASP A 194 7.64 -1.58 -1.35
N PHE A 195 7.63 -2.38 -2.42
CA PHE A 195 8.87 -2.93 -2.98
C PHE A 195 9.74 -1.80 -3.55
N PRO A 196 11.06 -2.02 -3.55
CA PRO A 196 11.99 -1.00 -4.00
C PRO A 196 11.69 -0.49 -5.41
N PHE A 197 11.73 0.81 -5.57
CA PHE A 197 11.75 1.49 -6.86
C PHE A 197 13.04 2.29 -7.02
N ASN A 198 13.49 2.44 -8.27
CA ASN A 198 14.76 3.08 -8.62
C ASN A 198 14.55 4.47 -9.20
N LEU A 199 15.43 5.38 -8.82
CA LEU A 199 15.58 6.69 -9.45
C LEU A 199 16.63 6.60 -10.56
N LYS A 200 16.36 7.21 -11.72
CA LYS A 200 17.34 7.30 -12.82
C LYS A 200 18.47 8.24 -12.42
N ASN A 201 19.70 7.86 -12.78
CA ASN A 201 20.91 8.66 -12.47
C ASN A 201 20.96 10.00 -13.21
N ASP A 202 20.29 10.10 -14.37
CA ASP A 202 20.32 11.25 -15.28
C ASP A 202 19.00 12.04 -15.24
N GLY A 203 18.21 11.88 -14.17
CA GLY A 203 16.93 12.56 -14.01
C GLY A 203 17.06 14.06 -13.79
N ILE A 204 15.93 14.77 -13.91
CA ILE A 204 15.79 16.24 -13.75
C ILE A 204 16.32 16.72 -12.38
N LEU A 205 16.40 15.81 -11.42
CA LEU A 205 16.89 16.06 -10.07
C LEU A 205 18.34 15.54 -9.98
N ASP A 206 19.30 16.44 -9.91
CA ASP A 206 20.67 16.12 -9.52
C ASP A 206 20.69 15.78 -8.03
N MET A 207 20.10 14.63 -7.71
CA MET A 207 19.94 14.12 -6.36
C MET A 207 21.28 13.60 -5.89
N ALA A 208 22.00 14.40 -5.11
CA ALA A 208 23.32 14.06 -4.60
C ALA A 208 23.35 12.73 -3.80
N ILE A 209 22.19 12.19 -3.42
CA ILE A 209 22.09 11.17 -2.38
C ILE A 209 21.29 9.95 -2.82
N SER A 210 20.32 10.07 -3.68
CA SER A 210 19.35 9.00 -3.98
C SER A 210 19.77 8.07 -5.12
N ARG A 211 21.04 7.75 -5.21
CA ARG A 211 21.50 6.64 -6.04
C ARG A 211 21.19 5.33 -5.31
N GLY A 212 19.98 4.84 -5.46
CA GLY A 212 19.62 3.56 -4.85
C GLY A 212 18.13 3.29 -4.86
N ASN A 213 17.79 2.05 -4.54
CA ASN A 213 16.42 1.59 -4.39
C ASN A 213 15.81 2.18 -3.11
N ILE A 214 14.61 2.73 -3.23
CA ILE A 214 13.81 3.19 -2.09
C ILE A 214 12.69 2.19 -1.89
N ALA A 215 12.64 1.55 -0.73
CA ALA A 215 11.52 0.74 -0.26
C ALA A 215 10.88 1.41 0.95
N SER A 216 9.60 1.14 1.21
CA SER A 216 8.95 1.64 2.42
C SER A 216 8.17 0.56 3.16
N PHE A 217 7.98 0.82 4.44
CA PHE A 217 7.12 0.06 5.30
C PHE A 217 6.20 1.04 6.03
N ASP A 218 4.89 0.83 5.88
CA ASP A 218 3.86 1.69 6.43
C ASP A 218 3.05 0.92 7.46
N ILE A 219 2.67 1.57 8.54
CA ILE A 219 1.78 1.04 9.56
C ILE A 219 0.80 2.11 10.01
N GLY A 220 -0.44 1.74 10.22
CA GLY A 220 -1.44 2.73 10.62
C GLY A 220 -2.80 2.14 10.92
N PHE A 221 -3.76 3.06 11.02
CA PHE A 221 -5.17 2.77 11.25
C PHE A 221 -5.94 2.86 9.95
N GLN A 222 -7.01 2.07 9.87
CA GLN A 222 -7.92 2.11 8.74
C GLN A 222 -9.38 2.06 9.19
N ILE A 223 -10.22 2.72 8.41
CA ILE A 223 -11.67 2.70 8.56
C ILE A 223 -12.31 2.37 7.22
N GLY A 224 -13.22 1.40 7.20
CA GLY A 224 -13.94 0.97 6.00
C GLY A 224 -15.44 1.02 6.17
N LEU A 225 -16.14 1.36 5.09
CA LEU A 225 -17.59 1.35 4.98
C LEU A 225 -17.98 0.47 3.79
N TYR A 226 -18.81 -0.54 4.01
CA TYR A 226 -19.18 -1.52 3.00
C TYR A 226 -20.69 -1.65 2.86
N PHE A 227 -21.14 -1.75 1.62
CA PHE A 227 -22.53 -1.94 1.23
C PHE A 227 -22.63 -3.26 0.48
N ILE A 228 -23.42 -4.19 1.00
CA ILE A 228 -23.61 -5.53 0.43
C ILE A 228 -24.89 -5.52 -0.40
N SER A 229 -24.80 -5.86 -1.69
CA SER A 229 -26.00 -6.01 -2.54
C SER A 229 -26.72 -7.33 -2.21
N LEU A 230 -27.99 -7.40 -2.60
CA LEU A 230 -28.74 -8.65 -2.64
C LEU A 230 -28.27 -9.54 -3.76
#